data_b5ae1979b369904a34f41b22a32bae25
#
_entry.id   b5ae1979b369904a34f41b22a32bae25
#
_cell.length_a   1.000
_cell.length_b   1.000
_cell.length_c   1.000
_cell.angle_alpha   90.00
_cell.angle_beta   90.00
_cell.angle_gamma   90.00
#
_symmetry.space_group_name_H-M   'P 1'
#
loop_
_entity.id
_entity.type
_entity.pdbx_description
1 polymer ?
#
loop_
_entity_poly.entity_id
_entity_poly.type
_entity_poly.pdbx_seq_one_letter_code
_entity_poly.pdbx_strand_id
1 'polypeptide(L)'
;MNKNFFFFDIDGTLAVGTPGRQYIPESTKKAIRMLKEQGHFVAIATGRSYAMAVDHMRSLGFENMVSDGGNGITINNELITIKPLDYQKCIDLIDECKEKGFIWAISPDNKTRRLAPDSRFYDFTHDVYMDTEVVDGLDPRNYDQIFKVYVACFAPEEQKLETLKELPWCRFHKEYLFVEPGDKSVGIKMMVDHFKGNYKDVVVFGDEKNDLSMFRDEWTSIAMGNAIDELKEKATYVTTPCDQDGIYNACVHFGWIKEND
;
A
#
# COMPACT_ATOMS: atom_id res chain seq x y z
N MET A 1 -22.65 14.21 -14.93
CA MET A 1 -21.23 13.83 -15.14
C MET A 1 -21.11 12.32 -15.09
N ASN A 2 -20.20 11.71 -15.84
CA ASN A 2 -19.94 10.29 -15.71
C ASN A 2 -19.31 10.01 -14.33
N LYS A 3 -19.69 8.89 -13.71
CA LYS A 3 -19.14 8.48 -12.41
C LYS A 3 -17.73 7.92 -12.62
N ASN A 4 -16.71 8.56 -12.05
CA ASN A 4 -15.35 8.05 -12.02
C ASN A 4 -15.07 7.27 -10.75
N PHE A 5 -14.05 6.39 -10.81
CA PHE A 5 -13.54 5.59 -9.70
C PHE A 5 -12.15 6.09 -9.30
N PHE A 6 -12.06 6.82 -8.21
CA PHE A 6 -10.82 7.40 -7.71
C PHE A 6 -10.16 6.51 -6.68
N PHE A 7 -8.88 6.22 -6.88
CA PHE A 7 -8.05 5.48 -5.93
C PHE A 7 -6.83 6.31 -5.57
N PHE A 8 -6.58 6.46 -4.29
CA PHE A 8 -5.51 7.29 -3.76
C PHE A 8 -4.56 6.45 -2.90
N ASP A 9 -3.25 6.55 -3.15
CA ASP A 9 -2.28 6.11 -2.16
C ASP A 9 -2.32 7.01 -0.92
N ILE A 10 -1.72 6.54 0.20
CA ILE A 10 -1.70 7.28 1.46
C ILE A 10 -0.43 8.12 1.58
N ASP A 11 0.73 7.45 1.60
CA ASP A 11 2.00 8.02 2.01
C ASP A 11 2.61 8.85 0.87
N GLY A 12 2.72 10.18 1.04
CA GLY A 12 3.20 11.08 -0.02
C GLY A 12 2.14 11.45 -1.07
N THR A 13 0.92 10.91 -0.96
CA THR A 13 -0.21 11.24 -1.83
C THR A 13 -1.35 11.90 -1.05
N LEU A 14 -2.09 11.18 -0.21
CA LEU A 14 -3.12 11.75 0.68
C LEU A 14 -2.49 12.45 1.88
N ALA A 15 -1.43 11.86 2.44
CA ALA A 15 -0.78 12.30 3.66
C ALA A 15 0.63 12.86 3.39
N VAL A 16 0.93 13.98 4.04
CA VAL A 16 2.23 14.65 4.04
C VAL A 16 3.01 14.27 5.29
N GLY A 17 4.32 14.01 5.14
CA GLY A 17 5.22 13.68 6.25
C GLY A 17 5.50 12.19 6.36
N THR A 18 6.20 11.82 7.43
CA THR A 18 6.60 10.43 7.70
C THR A 18 5.60 9.75 8.63
N PRO A 19 5.47 8.42 8.58
CA PRO A 19 4.61 7.67 9.51
C PRO A 19 4.81 8.09 10.98
N GLY A 20 3.71 8.30 11.70
CA GLY A 20 3.71 8.82 13.08
C GLY A 20 3.77 10.36 13.21
N ARG A 21 4.06 11.09 12.13
CA ARG A 21 4.06 12.57 12.06
C ARG A 21 3.40 13.07 10.79
N GLN A 22 2.37 12.38 10.35
CA GLN A 22 1.64 12.72 9.13
C GLN A 22 0.48 13.67 9.42
N TYR A 23 0.18 14.51 8.44
CA TYR A 23 -1.06 15.26 8.38
C TYR A 23 -1.65 15.18 6.96
N ILE A 24 -2.93 15.46 6.85
CA ILE A 24 -3.63 15.49 5.57
C ILE A 24 -4.01 16.94 5.30
N PRO A 25 -3.57 17.53 4.16
CA PRO A 25 -3.91 18.89 3.78
C PRO A 25 -5.43 19.13 3.74
N GLU A 26 -5.88 20.31 4.14
CA GLU A 26 -7.30 20.67 4.10
C GLU A 26 -7.85 20.71 2.66
N SER A 27 -7.02 21.06 1.68
CA SER A 27 -7.34 21.00 0.26
C SER A 27 -7.62 19.56 -0.21
N THR A 28 -6.83 18.59 0.27
CA THR A 28 -7.06 17.16 0.01
C THR A 28 -8.40 16.71 0.58
N LYS A 29 -8.69 17.03 1.85
CA LYS A 29 -9.99 16.70 2.47
C LYS A 29 -11.16 17.36 1.71
N LYS A 30 -10.98 18.62 1.30
CA LYS A 30 -11.96 19.36 0.49
C LYS A 30 -12.20 18.64 -0.86
N ALA A 31 -11.14 18.26 -1.58
CA ALA A 31 -11.24 17.56 -2.85
C ALA A 31 -12.00 16.24 -2.72
N ILE A 32 -11.63 15.40 -1.75
CA ILE A 32 -12.31 14.12 -1.50
C ILE A 32 -13.80 14.31 -1.21
N ARG A 33 -14.15 15.29 -0.34
CA ARG A 33 -15.55 15.61 -0.07
C ARG A 33 -16.30 16.03 -1.34
N MET A 34 -15.73 16.92 -2.14
CA MET A 34 -16.36 17.41 -3.37
C MET A 34 -16.53 16.30 -4.41
N LEU A 35 -15.56 15.40 -4.57
CA LEU A 35 -15.70 14.22 -5.43
C LEU A 35 -16.88 13.35 -5.01
N LYS A 36 -17.02 13.09 -3.71
CA LYS A 36 -18.15 12.30 -3.16
C LYS A 36 -19.50 13.01 -3.38
N GLU A 37 -19.58 14.31 -3.13
CA GLU A 37 -20.78 15.13 -3.34
C GLU A 37 -21.23 15.14 -4.81
N GLN A 38 -20.29 15.01 -5.75
CA GLN A 38 -20.58 14.87 -7.18
C GLN A 38 -20.90 13.44 -7.62
N GLY A 39 -20.96 12.49 -6.70
CA GLY A 39 -21.33 11.10 -6.93
C GLY A 39 -20.22 10.21 -7.47
N HIS A 40 -18.97 10.68 -7.44
CA HIS A 40 -17.83 9.83 -7.77
C HIS A 40 -17.60 8.76 -6.70
N PHE A 41 -17.03 7.64 -7.13
CA PHE A 41 -16.54 6.63 -6.21
C PHE A 41 -15.14 7.01 -5.74
N VAL A 42 -14.87 6.91 -4.44
CA VAL A 42 -13.56 7.20 -3.86
C VAL A 42 -13.08 6.03 -2.97
N ALA A 43 -11.84 5.64 -3.11
CA ALA A 43 -11.22 4.57 -2.34
C ALA A 43 -9.74 4.88 -2.07
N ILE A 44 -9.19 4.27 -1.03
CA ILE A 44 -7.75 4.21 -0.79
C ILE A 44 -7.17 3.02 -1.56
N ALA A 45 -5.91 3.12 -2.03
CA ALA A 45 -5.13 2.00 -2.58
C ALA A 45 -3.71 2.04 -2.01
N THR A 46 -3.43 1.21 -1.00
CA THR A 46 -2.20 1.28 -0.20
C THR A 46 -1.46 -0.05 -0.06
N GLY A 47 -0.13 0.02 0.11
CA GLY A 47 0.69 -1.12 0.56
C GLY A 47 0.53 -1.44 2.05
N ARG A 48 -0.01 -0.50 2.85
CA ARG A 48 -0.26 -0.77 4.28
C ARG A 48 -1.24 -1.93 4.44
N SER A 49 -1.05 -2.75 5.50
CA SER A 49 -2.05 -3.74 5.88
C SER A 49 -3.38 -3.06 6.26
N TYR A 50 -4.48 -3.80 6.14
CA TYR A 50 -5.79 -3.29 6.56
C TYR A 50 -5.76 -2.73 7.99
N ALA A 51 -5.17 -3.46 8.95
CA ALA A 51 -5.10 -3.02 10.34
C ALA A 51 -4.37 -1.69 10.52
N MET A 52 -3.37 -1.39 9.67
CA MET A 52 -2.61 -0.13 9.73
C MET A 52 -3.31 1.02 8.98
N ALA A 53 -4.17 0.71 8.02
CA ALA A 53 -4.79 1.69 7.14
C ALA A 53 -6.24 2.05 7.51
N VAL A 54 -6.95 1.18 8.24
CA VAL A 54 -8.38 1.31 8.49
C VAL A 54 -8.74 2.60 9.26
N ASP A 55 -7.91 3.04 10.19
CA ASP A 55 -8.16 4.28 10.92
C ASP A 55 -7.95 5.53 10.04
N HIS A 56 -6.96 5.49 9.12
CA HIS A 56 -6.80 6.53 8.10
C HIS A 56 -8.01 6.57 7.16
N MET A 57 -8.46 5.40 6.70
CA MET A 57 -9.65 5.29 5.86
C MET A 57 -10.86 5.97 6.53
N ARG A 58 -11.15 5.61 7.78
CA ARG A 58 -12.29 6.14 8.54
C ARG A 58 -12.17 7.63 8.82
N SER A 59 -10.97 8.10 9.23
CA SER A 59 -10.74 9.51 9.57
C SER A 59 -10.93 10.45 8.38
N LEU A 60 -10.70 9.96 7.16
CA LEU A 60 -10.92 10.68 5.90
C LEU A 60 -12.33 10.48 5.33
N GLY A 61 -13.17 9.70 6.00
CA GLY A 61 -14.51 9.38 5.54
C GLY A 61 -14.55 8.47 4.32
N PHE A 62 -13.47 7.75 3.99
CA PHE A 62 -13.53 6.69 2.98
C PHE A 62 -14.27 5.48 3.54
N GLU A 63 -15.01 4.80 2.68
CA GLU A 63 -15.74 3.57 2.98
C GLU A 63 -15.16 2.36 2.26
N ASN A 64 -14.25 2.62 1.31
CA ASN A 64 -13.69 1.60 0.42
C ASN A 64 -12.17 1.69 0.41
N MET A 65 -11.50 0.54 0.38
CA MET A 65 -10.05 0.49 0.41
C MET A 65 -9.53 -0.79 -0.25
N VAL A 66 -8.50 -0.63 -1.06
CA VAL A 66 -7.56 -1.67 -1.48
C VAL A 66 -6.36 -1.56 -0.55
N SER A 67 -6.11 -2.55 0.28
CA SER A 67 -5.00 -2.64 1.23
C SER A 67 -4.06 -3.80 0.89
N ASP A 68 -3.04 -4.02 1.74
CA ASP A 68 -2.14 -5.16 1.63
C ASP A 68 -1.54 -5.33 0.22
N GLY A 69 -1.13 -4.20 -0.39
CA GLY A 69 -0.52 -4.19 -1.72
C GLY A 69 -1.41 -4.70 -2.86
N GLY A 70 -2.73 -4.69 -2.69
CA GLY A 70 -3.69 -5.17 -3.68
C GLY A 70 -4.47 -6.42 -3.25
N ASN A 71 -4.08 -7.08 -2.16
CA ASN A 71 -4.69 -8.33 -1.70
C ASN A 71 -5.84 -8.13 -0.71
N GLY A 72 -5.95 -6.96 -0.07
CA GLY A 72 -7.01 -6.61 0.86
C GLY A 72 -8.12 -5.79 0.19
N ILE A 73 -9.38 -6.16 0.38
CA ILE A 73 -10.55 -5.47 -0.19
C ILE A 73 -11.52 -5.12 0.92
N THR A 74 -11.78 -3.83 1.08
CA THR A 74 -12.81 -3.29 1.98
C THR A 74 -13.85 -2.54 1.15
N ILE A 75 -15.13 -2.86 1.34
CA ILE A 75 -16.25 -2.24 0.63
C ILE A 75 -17.30 -1.81 1.66
N ASN A 76 -17.75 -0.57 1.60
CA ASN A 76 -18.75 0.01 2.49
C ASN A 76 -18.41 -0.22 3.99
N ASN A 77 -17.14 0.01 4.36
CA ASN A 77 -16.57 -0.21 5.70
C ASN A 77 -16.49 -1.69 6.15
N GLU A 78 -16.84 -2.65 5.30
CA GLU A 78 -16.74 -4.08 5.58
C GLU A 78 -15.49 -4.66 4.90
N LEU A 79 -14.64 -5.35 5.68
CA LEU A 79 -13.51 -6.10 5.15
C LEU A 79 -14.02 -7.37 4.47
N ILE A 80 -13.96 -7.40 3.14
CA ILE A 80 -14.46 -8.53 2.35
C ILE A 80 -13.46 -9.68 2.32
N THR A 81 -12.18 -9.35 2.13
CA THR A 81 -11.11 -10.35 2.05
C THR A 81 -9.73 -9.74 2.25
N ILE A 82 -8.80 -10.54 2.74
CA ILE A 82 -7.36 -10.32 2.59
C ILE A 82 -6.78 -11.64 2.10
N LYS A 83 -6.24 -11.65 0.88
CA LYS A 83 -5.61 -12.83 0.31
C LYS A 83 -4.18 -12.98 0.88
N PRO A 84 -3.83 -14.11 1.52
CA PRO A 84 -2.47 -14.32 2.01
C PRO A 84 -1.48 -14.51 0.86
N LEU A 85 -0.20 -14.51 1.20
CA LEU A 85 0.89 -14.91 0.31
C LEU A 85 0.82 -16.42 0.00
N ASP A 86 1.59 -16.87 -0.99
CA ASP A 86 1.82 -18.31 -1.22
C ASP A 86 2.50 -18.90 0.03
N TYR A 87 1.74 -19.69 0.77
CA TYR A 87 2.16 -20.22 2.07
C TYR A 87 3.43 -21.06 1.97
N GLN A 88 3.49 -21.99 0.99
CA GLN A 88 4.64 -22.87 0.86
C GLN A 88 5.92 -22.10 0.51
N LYS A 89 5.84 -21.13 -0.39
CA LYS A 89 6.97 -20.27 -0.73
C LYS A 89 7.43 -19.40 0.45
N CYS A 90 6.51 -18.95 1.30
CA CYS A 90 6.89 -18.26 2.53
C CYS A 90 7.64 -19.18 3.49
N ILE A 91 7.20 -20.44 3.66
CA ILE A 91 7.89 -21.44 4.48
C ILE A 91 9.28 -21.71 3.92
N ASP A 92 9.40 -21.94 2.61
CA ASP A 92 10.66 -22.21 1.94
C ASP A 92 11.66 -21.05 2.11
N LEU A 93 11.19 -19.79 2.00
CA LEU A 93 12.02 -18.62 2.27
C LEU A 93 12.49 -18.56 3.73
N ILE A 94 11.61 -18.83 4.69
CA ILE A 94 11.96 -18.81 6.11
C ILE A 94 12.96 -19.90 6.45
N ASP A 95 12.81 -21.09 5.86
CA ASP A 95 13.78 -22.18 6.05
C ASP A 95 15.13 -21.83 5.44
N GLU A 96 15.15 -21.24 4.25
CA GLU A 96 16.38 -20.72 3.64
C GLU A 96 17.02 -19.63 4.51
N CYS A 97 16.22 -18.72 5.11
CA CYS A 97 16.72 -17.75 6.08
C CYS A 97 17.36 -18.40 7.29
N LYS A 98 16.74 -19.44 7.86
CA LYS A 98 17.30 -20.20 8.98
C LYS A 98 18.61 -20.87 8.62
N GLU A 99 18.68 -21.55 7.46
CA GLU A 99 19.88 -22.24 6.97
C GLU A 99 21.04 -21.26 6.75
N LYS A 100 20.78 -20.11 6.14
CA LYS A 100 21.79 -19.11 5.79
C LYS A 100 22.07 -18.08 6.90
N GLY A 101 21.40 -18.21 8.05
CA GLY A 101 21.60 -17.33 9.21
C GLY A 101 20.99 -15.92 9.07
N PHE A 102 20.04 -15.73 8.19
CA PHE A 102 19.28 -14.47 8.08
C PHE A 102 18.29 -14.32 9.23
N ILE A 103 18.10 -13.08 9.67
CA ILE A 103 17.11 -12.71 10.67
C ILE A 103 15.77 -12.49 9.96
N TRP A 104 14.71 -13.07 10.49
CA TRP A 104 13.39 -13.03 9.88
C TRP A 104 12.26 -12.77 10.88
N ALA A 105 11.14 -12.30 10.38
CA ALA A 105 9.88 -12.16 11.11
C ALA A 105 8.70 -12.38 10.15
N ILE A 106 7.50 -12.61 10.69
CA ILE A 106 6.28 -12.85 9.92
C ILE A 106 5.11 -12.02 10.44
N SER A 107 4.14 -11.74 9.56
CA SER A 107 2.78 -11.34 9.94
C SER A 107 1.81 -12.46 9.53
N PRO A 108 1.41 -13.33 10.47
CA PRO A 108 0.49 -14.44 10.18
C PRO A 108 -0.98 -14.01 10.32
N ASP A 109 -1.22 -12.83 10.82
CA ASP A 109 -2.56 -12.26 11.02
C ASP A 109 -2.58 -10.77 10.59
N ASN A 110 -3.78 -10.21 10.49
CA ASN A 110 -3.96 -8.80 10.14
C ASN A 110 -3.97 -7.92 11.41
N LYS A 111 -2.80 -7.80 12.04
CA LYS A 111 -2.57 -6.92 13.20
C LYS A 111 -1.44 -5.94 12.93
N THR A 112 -1.31 -4.95 13.81
CA THR A 112 -0.26 -3.92 13.71
C THR A 112 1.08 -4.38 14.32
N ARG A 113 1.35 -5.69 14.25
CA ARG A 113 2.57 -6.32 14.76
C ARG A 113 3.10 -7.38 13.80
N ARG A 114 4.39 -7.66 13.93
CA ARG A 114 5.05 -8.84 13.37
C ARG A 114 5.54 -9.74 14.48
N LEU A 115 5.66 -11.03 14.20
CA LEU A 115 6.22 -12.02 15.12
C LEU A 115 7.65 -12.35 14.71
N ALA A 116 8.57 -12.35 15.64
CA ALA A 116 9.97 -12.76 15.45
C ALA A 116 10.34 -13.87 16.45
N PRO A 117 11.24 -14.81 16.08
CA PRO A 117 11.64 -15.90 16.96
C PRO A 117 12.48 -15.44 18.16
N ASP A 118 13.09 -14.26 18.06
CA ASP A 118 13.93 -13.65 19.10
C ASP A 118 14.05 -12.13 18.90
N SER A 119 14.79 -11.44 19.77
CA SER A 119 14.94 -9.99 19.76
C SER A 119 15.79 -9.45 18.59
N ARG A 120 16.56 -10.30 17.90
CA ARG A 120 17.54 -9.87 16.88
C ARG A 120 16.92 -9.03 15.77
N PHE A 121 15.65 -9.27 15.42
CA PHE A 121 15.00 -8.47 14.38
C PHE A 121 14.92 -7.00 14.83
N TYR A 122 14.43 -6.73 16.04
CA TYR A 122 14.35 -5.37 16.57
C TYR A 122 15.74 -4.79 16.84
N ASP A 123 16.64 -5.58 17.42
CA ASP A 123 18.00 -5.14 17.75
C ASP A 123 18.81 -4.73 16.51
N PHE A 124 18.55 -5.38 15.36
CA PHE A 124 19.20 -5.07 14.10
C PHE A 124 18.54 -3.88 13.38
N THR A 125 17.20 -3.83 13.35
CA THR A 125 16.49 -2.85 12.51
C THR A 125 16.18 -1.55 13.24
N HIS A 126 16.02 -1.58 14.56
CA HIS A 126 15.50 -0.50 15.41
C HIS A 126 14.19 0.08 14.86
N ASP A 127 13.43 -0.74 14.13
CA ASP A 127 12.20 -0.31 13.47
C ASP A 127 11.09 -0.05 14.48
N VAL A 128 10.52 1.14 14.40
CA VAL A 128 9.40 1.60 15.24
C VAL A 128 8.09 1.76 14.45
N TYR A 129 8.10 1.42 13.16
CA TYR A 129 6.92 1.53 12.31
C TYR A 129 5.85 0.49 12.65
N MET A 130 6.29 -0.69 13.10
CA MET A 130 5.42 -1.79 13.51
C MET A 130 6.00 -2.50 14.72
N ASP A 131 5.16 -2.84 15.67
CA ASP A 131 5.59 -3.60 16.86
C ASP A 131 6.20 -4.96 16.46
N THR A 132 7.30 -5.32 17.14
CA THR A 132 7.92 -6.65 17.00
C THR A 132 7.68 -7.44 18.28
N GLU A 133 6.82 -8.45 18.20
CA GLU A 133 6.54 -9.37 19.30
C GLU A 133 7.48 -10.59 19.20
N VAL A 134 8.23 -10.84 20.27
CA VAL A 134 9.09 -12.01 20.34
C VAL A 134 8.28 -13.21 20.81
N VAL A 135 8.30 -14.29 20.01
CA VAL A 135 7.63 -15.56 20.31
C VAL A 135 8.70 -16.66 20.37
N ASP A 136 9.02 -17.08 21.58
CA ASP A 136 10.00 -18.16 21.79
C ASP A 136 9.53 -19.44 21.09
N GLY A 137 10.44 -20.08 20.34
CA GLY A 137 10.11 -21.27 19.56
C GLY A 137 9.15 -21.01 18.39
N LEU A 138 9.06 -19.78 17.86
CA LEU A 138 8.21 -19.44 16.71
C LEU A 138 8.45 -20.42 15.56
N ASP A 139 7.44 -21.22 15.28
CA ASP A 139 7.37 -22.03 14.07
C ASP A 139 6.27 -21.48 13.16
N PRO A 140 6.61 -20.95 11.95
CA PRO A 140 5.63 -20.44 11.01
C PRO A 140 4.62 -21.50 10.57
N ARG A 141 4.93 -22.80 10.72
CA ARG A 141 4.04 -23.91 10.40
C ARG A 141 2.87 -24.07 11.36
N ASN A 142 2.90 -23.36 12.52
CA ASN A 142 1.77 -23.30 13.45
C ASN A 142 0.67 -22.32 13.03
N TYR A 143 0.83 -21.67 11.87
CA TYR A 143 -0.12 -20.71 11.33
C TYR A 143 -0.63 -21.18 9.98
N ASP A 144 -1.93 -21.02 9.74
CA ASP A 144 -2.57 -21.46 8.49
C ASP A 144 -2.25 -20.55 7.30
N GLN A 145 -1.77 -19.32 7.55
CA GLN A 145 -1.53 -18.30 6.54
C GLN A 145 -0.42 -17.33 6.95
N ILE A 146 0.20 -16.71 5.97
CA ILE A 146 1.21 -15.66 6.13
C ILE A 146 0.87 -14.52 5.18
N PHE A 147 0.78 -13.29 5.70
CA PHE A 147 0.49 -12.09 4.92
C PHE A 147 1.75 -11.33 4.54
N LYS A 148 2.78 -11.36 5.39
CA LYS A 148 4.10 -10.77 5.11
C LYS A 148 5.21 -11.60 5.73
N VAL A 149 6.35 -11.64 5.05
CA VAL A 149 7.63 -12.13 5.59
C VAL A 149 8.62 -10.97 5.59
N TYR A 150 9.31 -10.75 6.69
CA TYR A 150 10.35 -9.73 6.82
C TYR A 150 11.71 -10.42 6.90
N VAL A 151 12.71 -9.89 6.20
CA VAL A 151 14.10 -10.36 6.25
C VAL A 151 15.01 -9.19 6.56
N ALA A 152 15.67 -9.23 7.72
CA ALA A 152 16.60 -8.19 8.13
C ALA A 152 17.98 -8.46 7.52
N CYS A 153 18.38 -7.57 6.62
CA CYS A 153 19.68 -7.56 5.97
C CYS A 153 19.89 -6.24 5.22
N PHE A 154 21.15 -5.86 4.99
CA PHE A 154 21.50 -4.76 4.09
C PHE A 154 21.61 -5.26 2.65
N ALA A 155 21.33 -4.37 1.69
CA ALA A 155 21.62 -4.67 0.28
C ALA A 155 23.15 -4.74 0.05
N PRO A 156 23.64 -5.68 -0.77
CA PRO A 156 22.90 -6.61 -1.63
C PRO A 156 22.79 -8.04 -1.04
N GLU A 157 22.75 -8.21 0.27
CA GLU A 157 22.79 -9.54 0.90
C GLU A 157 21.58 -10.42 0.54
N GLU A 158 20.42 -9.80 0.25
CA GLU A 158 19.22 -10.50 -0.22
C GLU A 158 19.45 -11.32 -1.48
N GLN A 159 20.45 -10.99 -2.28
CA GLN A 159 20.80 -11.77 -3.48
C GLN A 159 21.25 -13.21 -3.15
N LYS A 160 21.59 -13.51 -1.90
CA LYS A 160 21.92 -14.84 -1.42
C LYS A 160 20.68 -15.73 -1.23
N LEU A 161 19.46 -15.14 -1.23
CA LEU A 161 18.21 -15.85 -1.03
C LEU A 161 17.58 -16.21 -2.38
N GLU A 162 17.67 -17.48 -2.75
CA GLU A 162 17.16 -17.98 -4.04
C GLU A 162 15.63 -17.97 -4.07
N THR A 163 14.98 -18.40 -2.97
CA THR A 163 13.52 -18.44 -2.85
C THR A 163 12.89 -17.04 -2.98
N LEU A 164 13.61 -16.00 -2.56
CA LEU A 164 13.12 -14.63 -2.66
C LEU A 164 12.87 -14.19 -4.12
N LYS A 165 13.57 -14.79 -5.10
CA LYS A 165 13.38 -14.50 -6.53
C LYS A 165 11.99 -14.91 -7.06
N GLU A 166 11.32 -15.81 -6.36
CA GLU A 166 9.98 -16.32 -6.72
C GLU A 166 8.84 -15.61 -5.99
N LEU A 167 9.16 -14.66 -5.13
CA LEU A 167 8.21 -13.95 -4.30
C LEU A 167 8.19 -12.46 -4.64
N PRO A 168 7.04 -11.79 -4.54
CA PRO A 168 6.98 -10.33 -4.63
C PRO A 168 7.60 -9.73 -3.38
N TRP A 169 8.66 -8.97 -3.52
CA TRP A 169 9.31 -8.31 -2.40
C TRP A 169 9.69 -6.87 -2.71
N CYS A 170 9.81 -6.06 -1.67
CA CYS A 170 10.26 -4.69 -1.76
C CYS A 170 11.14 -4.31 -0.57
N ARG A 171 11.89 -3.21 -0.73
CA ARG A 171 12.75 -2.64 0.30
C ARG A 171 12.48 -1.14 0.38
N PHE A 172 11.88 -0.70 1.48
CA PHE A 172 11.74 0.72 1.83
C PHE A 172 12.69 1.15 2.94
N HIS A 173 13.23 0.18 3.70
CA HIS A 173 14.16 0.39 4.79
C HIS A 173 15.54 -0.17 4.41
N LYS A 174 16.62 0.48 4.89
CA LYS A 174 17.98 0.01 4.62
C LYS A 174 18.26 -1.33 5.30
N GLU A 175 17.68 -1.53 6.48
CA GLU A 175 17.96 -2.60 7.41
C GLU A 175 17.18 -3.88 7.11
N TYR A 176 16.07 -3.79 6.35
CA TYR A 176 15.26 -4.97 6.03
C TYR A 176 14.48 -4.81 4.73
N LEU A 177 14.11 -5.94 4.18
CA LEU A 177 13.12 -6.07 3.11
C LEU A 177 11.90 -6.84 3.62
N PHE A 178 10.83 -6.79 2.89
CA PHE A 178 9.68 -7.62 3.17
C PHE A 178 9.01 -8.14 1.89
N VAL A 179 8.49 -9.36 2.02
CA VAL A 179 7.65 -9.99 1.01
C VAL A 179 6.23 -9.54 1.27
N GLU A 180 5.66 -8.87 0.28
CA GLU A 180 4.25 -8.46 0.27
C GLU A 180 3.75 -8.43 -1.18
N PRO A 181 2.43 -8.53 -1.40
CA PRO A 181 1.87 -8.31 -2.72
C PRO A 181 2.20 -6.89 -3.20
N GLY A 182 2.62 -6.76 -4.46
CA GLY A 182 3.07 -5.49 -5.03
C GLY A 182 2.20 -5.00 -6.19
N ASP A 183 1.03 -5.58 -6.41
CA ASP A 183 0.16 -5.20 -7.54
C ASP A 183 -1.20 -4.65 -7.06
N LYS A 184 -1.20 -3.36 -6.69
CA LYS A 184 -2.43 -2.64 -6.31
C LYS A 184 -3.51 -2.68 -7.39
N SER A 185 -3.13 -2.84 -8.67
CA SER A 185 -4.08 -2.87 -9.78
C SER A 185 -5.04 -4.06 -9.73
N VAL A 186 -4.61 -5.18 -9.14
CA VAL A 186 -5.47 -6.36 -8.97
C VAL A 186 -6.66 -6.02 -8.06
N GLY A 187 -6.40 -5.42 -6.91
CA GLY A 187 -7.47 -5.00 -5.99
C GLY A 187 -8.35 -3.89 -6.58
N ILE A 188 -7.77 -2.93 -7.32
CA ILE A 188 -8.52 -1.89 -8.04
C ILE A 188 -9.49 -2.53 -9.03
N LYS A 189 -9.04 -3.47 -9.87
CA LYS A 189 -9.89 -4.19 -10.83
C LYS A 189 -11.02 -4.94 -10.14
N MET A 190 -10.70 -5.70 -9.09
CA MET A 190 -11.73 -6.43 -8.31
C MET A 190 -12.81 -5.48 -7.76
N MET A 191 -12.43 -4.31 -7.29
CA MET A 191 -13.36 -3.32 -6.77
C MET A 191 -14.21 -2.69 -7.88
N VAL A 192 -13.60 -2.31 -9.00
CA VAL A 192 -14.31 -1.75 -10.16
C VAL A 192 -15.29 -2.77 -10.73
N ASP A 193 -14.89 -4.04 -10.85
CA ASP A 193 -15.76 -5.13 -11.33
C ASP A 193 -16.94 -5.39 -10.38
N HIS A 194 -16.70 -5.35 -9.06
CA HIS A 194 -17.77 -5.47 -8.05
C HIS A 194 -18.85 -4.42 -8.26
N PHE A 195 -18.47 -3.17 -8.54
CA PHE A 195 -19.42 -2.08 -8.80
C PHE A 195 -19.85 -1.99 -10.27
N LYS A 196 -19.48 -2.95 -11.12
CA LYS A 196 -19.77 -2.97 -12.57
C LYS A 196 -19.33 -1.70 -13.27
N GLY A 197 -18.19 -1.15 -12.85
CA GLY A 197 -17.57 0.04 -13.44
C GLY A 197 -16.85 -0.26 -14.75
N ASN A 198 -16.34 0.80 -15.38
CA ASN A 198 -15.50 0.67 -16.57
C ASN A 198 -14.07 1.11 -16.22
N TYR A 199 -13.07 0.38 -16.64
CA TYR A 199 -11.67 0.70 -16.35
C TYR A 199 -11.24 2.08 -16.89
N LYS A 200 -11.78 2.53 -18.02
CA LYS A 200 -11.53 3.89 -18.54
C LYS A 200 -12.00 5.03 -17.61
N ASP A 201 -12.91 4.72 -16.68
CA ASP A 201 -13.42 5.68 -15.71
C ASP A 201 -12.62 5.64 -14.38
N VAL A 202 -11.55 4.83 -14.32
CA VAL A 202 -10.65 4.75 -13.17
C VAL A 202 -9.64 5.90 -13.21
N VAL A 203 -9.39 6.49 -12.04
CA VAL A 203 -8.36 7.51 -11.80
C VAL A 203 -7.55 7.09 -10.59
N VAL A 204 -6.23 7.04 -10.74
CA VAL A 204 -5.31 6.68 -9.65
C VAL A 204 -4.36 7.83 -9.33
N PHE A 205 -4.04 7.99 -8.05
CA PHE A 205 -3.05 8.95 -7.55
C PHE A 205 -1.97 8.22 -6.77
N GLY A 206 -0.70 8.52 -7.05
CA GLY A 206 0.44 7.89 -6.39
C GLY A 206 1.72 8.71 -6.51
N ASP A 207 2.77 8.31 -5.77
CA ASP A 207 4.04 9.02 -5.72
C ASP A 207 5.27 8.11 -5.64
N GLU A 208 5.16 6.86 -5.19
CA GLU A 208 6.32 6.02 -4.92
C GLU A 208 6.31 4.74 -5.80
N LYS A 209 7.39 3.99 -5.74
CA LYS A 209 7.63 2.79 -6.57
C LYS A 209 6.53 1.72 -6.45
N ASN A 210 5.93 1.56 -5.27
CA ASN A 210 4.83 0.62 -5.06
C ASN A 210 3.55 1.01 -5.80
N ASP A 211 3.46 2.25 -6.32
CA ASP A 211 2.33 2.74 -7.11
C ASP A 211 2.44 2.41 -8.60
N LEU A 212 3.65 2.02 -9.06
CA LEU A 212 3.87 1.69 -10.47
C LEU A 212 2.88 0.65 -11.01
N SER A 213 2.45 -0.28 -10.15
CA SER A 213 1.49 -1.31 -10.52
C SER A 213 0.11 -0.77 -10.85
N MET A 214 -0.28 0.38 -10.31
CA MET A 214 -1.56 1.01 -10.62
C MET A 214 -1.48 2.11 -11.69
N PHE A 215 -0.29 2.39 -12.27
CA PHE A 215 -0.10 3.30 -13.40
C PHE A 215 -0.16 2.51 -14.70
N ARG A 216 -1.36 2.37 -15.27
CA ARG A 216 -1.67 1.52 -16.42
C ARG A 216 -2.33 2.34 -17.54
N ASP A 217 -2.11 1.92 -18.80
CA ASP A 217 -2.61 2.63 -19.98
C ASP A 217 -4.14 2.61 -20.11
N GLU A 218 -4.82 1.71 -19.40
CA GLU A 218 -6.26 1.51 -19.49
C GLU A 218 -7.10 2.51 -18.67
N TRP A 219 -6.43 3.37 -17.87
CA TRP A 219 -7.07 4.40 -17.03
C TRP A 219 -6.22 5.65 -16.84
N THR A 220 -6.75 6.65 -16.15
CA THR A 220 -6.04 7.90 -15.88
C THR A 220 -5.14 7.76 -14.65
N SER A 221 -3.84 8.02 -14.83
CA SER A 221 -2.83 7.95 -13.76
C SER A 221 -2.27 9.34 -13.48
N ILE A 222 -2.35 9.76 -12.22
CA ILE A 222 -1.90 11.07 -11.75
C ILE A 222 -0.70 10.88 -10.82
N ALA A 223 0.48 11.32 -11.25
CA ALA A 223 1.65 11.37 -10.39
C ALA A 223 1.65 12.67 -9.57
N MET A 224 1.91 12.54 -8.27
CA MET A 224 2.11 13.71 -7.41
C MET A 224 3.40 14.43 -7.79
N GLY A 225 3.48 15.75 -7.56
CA GLY A 225 4.69 16.52 -7.87
C GLY A 225 5.94 16.07 -7.12
N ASN A 226 5.77 15.46 -5.94
CA ASN A 226 6.82 14.79 -5.15
C ASN A 226 7.11 13.35 -5.58
N ALA A 227 6.43 12.82 -6.62
CA ALA A 227 6.62 11.44 -7.05
C ALA A 227 8.03 11.18 -7.62
N ILE A 228 8.42 9.90 -7.61
CA ILE A 228 9.65 9.45 -8.29
C ILE A 228 9.57 9.68 -9.80
N ASP A 229 10.70 9.87 -10.44
CA ASP A 229 10.75 10.19 -11.89
C ASP A 229 10.13 9.07 -12.75
N GLU A 230 10.37 7.80 -12.41
CA GLU A 230 9.80 6.65 -13.11
C GLU A 230 8.25 6.68 -13.12
N LEU A 231 7.63 7.14 -12.05
CA LEU A 231 6.18 7.26 -11.94
C LEU A 231 5.67 8.44 -12.77
N LYS A 232 6.39 9.58 -12.72
CA LYS A 232 6.06 10.78 -13.53
C LYS A 232 6.11 10.49 -15.03
N GLU A 233 7.08 9.68 -15.47
CA GLU A 233 7.22 9.29 -16.88
C GLU A 233 6.04 8.43 -17.38
N LYS A 234 5.44 7.63 -16.49
CA LYS A 234 4.27 6.78 -16.80
C LYS A 234 2.93 7.47 -16.62
N ALA A 235 2.91 8.63 -15.95
CA ALA A 235 1.67 9.30 -15.59
C ALA A 235 0.95 9.91 -16.81
N THR A 236 -0.37 9.85 -16.80
CA THR A 236 -1.21 10.66 -17.71
C THR A 236 -1.01 12.15 -17.43
N TYR A 237 -0.82 12.51 -16.16
CA TYR A 237 -0.62 13.89 -15.73
C TYR A 237 0.23 13.93 -14.46
N VAL A 238 1.10 14.94 -14.35
CA VAL A 238 1.86 15.25 -13.14
C VAL A 238 1.28 16.49 -12.50
N THR A 239 0.78 16.36 -11.29
CA THR A 239 0.22 17.47 -10.51
C THR A 239 1.28 18.12 -9.61
N THR A 240 0.88 19.09 -8.77
CA THR A 240 1.76 19.69 -7.75
C THR A 240 2.02 18.70 -6.59
N PRO A 241 3.04 18.94 -5.74
CA PRO A 241 3.32 18.11 -4.59
C PRO A 241 2.12 17.97 -3.62
N CYS A 242 2.10 16.88 -2.85
CA CYS A 242 1.01 16.59 -1.91
C CYS A 242 0.80 17.68 -0.84
N ASP A 243 1.86 18.41 -0.46
CA ASP A 243 1.84 19.56 0.45
C ASP A 243 1.52 20.90 -0.25
N GLN A 244 1.32 20.88 -1.57
CA GLN A 244 1.01 22.03 -2.41
C GLN A 244 -0.30 21.80 -3.20
N ASP A 245 -1.32 21.30 -2.52
CA ASP A 245 -2.68 21.11 -3.02
C ASP A 245 -2.80 20.13 -4.22
N GLY A 246 -1.85 19.18 -4.37
CA GLY A 246 -1.71 18.37 -5.59
C GLY A 246 -2.98 17.64 -6.02
N ILE A 247 -3.69 16.98 -5.08
CA ILE A 247 -4.95 16.29 -5.41
C ILE A 247 -6.02 17.28 -5.83
N TYR A 248 -6.18 18.40 -5.10
CA TYR A 248 -7.16 19.44 -5.42
C TYR A 248 -6.90 20.02 -6.82
N ASN A 249 -5.65 20.38 -7.10
CA ASN A 249 -5.24 20.96 -8.38
C ASN A 249 -5.50 20.02 -9.56
N ALA A 250 -5.20 18.73 -9.43
CA ALA A 250 -5.52 17.73 -10.44
C ALA A 250 -7.04 17.60 -10.66
N CYS A 251 -7.82 17.56 -9.57
CA CYS A 251 -9.28 17.47 -9.67
C CYS A 251 -9.90 18.69 -10.38
N VAL A 252 -9.38 19.87 -10.14
CA VAL A 252 -9.79 21.12 -10.84
C VAL A 252 -9.36 21.06 -12.31
N HIS A 253 -8.11 20.69 -12.59
CA HIS A 253 -7.56 20.59 -13.94
C HIS A 253 -8.41 19.72 -14.87
N PHE A 254 -8.86 18.57 -14.39
CA PHE A 254 -9.71 17.65 -15.16
C PHE A 254 -11.22 17.98 -15.07
N GLY A 255 -11.61 18.98 -14.29
CA GLY A 255 -13.01 19.37 -14.11
C GLY A 255 -13.84 18.35 -13.32
N TRP A 256 -13.20 17.49 -12.53
CA TRP A 256 -13.89 16.55 -11.64
C TRP A 256 -14.51 17.25 -10.42
N ILE A 257 -13.95 18.37 -10.03
CA ILE A 257 -14.53 19.30 -9.06
C ILE A 257 -14.54 20.72 -9.68
N LYS A 258 -15.47 21.57 -9.22
CA LYS A 258 -15.49 22.97 -9.62
C LYS A 258 -14.70 23.80 -8.62
N GLU A 259 -13.87 24.69 -9.11
CA GLU A 259 -13.28 25.73 -8.26
C GLU A 259 -14.45 26.56 -7.72
N ASN A 260 -14.56 26.62 -6.39
CA ASN A 260 -15.51 27.53 -5.78
C ASN A 260 -14.83 28.89 -5.68
N ASP A 261 -15.48 29.91 -6.27
CA ASP A 261 -15.14 31.32 -6.10
C ASP A 261 -15.07 31.75 -4.63
#